data_b49d260109fdf27d981e231c49141b1a
#
_entry.id   b49d260109fdf27d981e231c49141b1a
#
_cell.length_a   1.000
_cell.length_b   1.000
_cell.length_c   1.000
_cell.angle_alpha   90.00
_cell.angle_beta   90.00
_cell.angle_gamma   90.00
#
_symmetry.space_group_name_H-M   'P 1'
#
loop_
_entity.id
_entity.type
_entity.pdbx_description
1 polymer ?
#
loop_
_entity_poly.entity_id
_entity_poly.type
_entity_poly.pdbx_seq_one_letter_code
_entity_poly.pdbx_strand_id
1 'polypeptide(L)'
;MTVTIDASVFVSAFTPTESAHQVSKAFMMSVREQSVPIIVPFLVLPEISAAIARGQGKPELGIAFAHELKKIPNITLIDLDESLASLAIEVAAKHRLRGSDAVYAAVSLRFGTQLVTLDREQLERLPKVLPVRAP
;
A
#
# COMPACT_ATOMS: atom_id res chain seq x y z
N MET A 1 -11.40 -9.17 -9.01
CA MET A 1 -10.26 -9.09 -8.09
C MET A 1 -10.16 -7.70 -7.51
N THR A 2 -9.87 -7.58 -6.23
CA THR A 2 -9.68 -6.31 -5.55
C THR A 2 -8.35 -6.37 -4.80
N VAL A 3 -7.58 -5.30 -4.82
CA VAL A 3 -6.24 -5.29 -4.22
C VAL A 3 -6.11 -4.19 -3.17
N THR A 4 -5.27 -4.45 -2.18
CA THR A 4 -4.73 -3.47 -1.26
C THR A 4 -3.26 -3.32 -1.60
N ILE A 5 -2.81 -2.10 -1.86
CA ILE A 5 -1.45 -1.84 -2.35
C ILE A 5 -0.69 -1.05 -1.30
N ASP A 6 0.41 -1.61 -0.82
CA ASP A 6 1.30 -0.94 0.13
C ASP A 6 2.00 0.26 -0.53
N ALA A 7 2.31 1.28 0.26
CA ALA A 7 2.99 2.47 -0.21
C ALA A 7 4.28 2.14 -0.99
N SER A 8 5.00 1.09 -0.60
CA SER A 8 6.24 0.68 -1.26
C SER A 8 6.08 0.45 -2.77
N VAL A 9 4.94 -0.11 -3.17
CA VAL A 9 4.67 -0.39 -4.60
C VAL A 9 4.43 0.91 -5.37
N PHE A 10 3.64 1.83 -4.82
CA PHE A 10 3.40 3.12 -5.46
C PHE A 10 4.70 3.92 -5.61
N VAL A 11 5.51 3.95 -4.55
CA VAL A 11 6.79 4.66 -4.55
C VAL A 11 7.74 4.07 -5.58
N SER A 12 7.84 2.75 -5.65
CA SER A 12 8.70 2.06 -6.61
C SER A 12 8.24 2.28 -8.04
N ALA A 13 6.92 2.26 -8.28
CA ALA A 13 6.37 2.52 -9.62
C ALA A 13 6.67 3.96 -10.10
N PHE A 14 6.80 4.91 -9.17
CA PHE A 14 7.11 6.31 -9.46
C PHE A 14 8.61 6.58 -9.57
N THR A 15 9.47 5.74 -8.97
CA THR A 15 10.90 6.03 -8.79
C THR A 15 11.77 5.14 -9.69
N PRO A 16 12.21 5.63 -10.87
CA PRO A 16 12.95 4.81 -11.84
C PRO A 16 14.25 4.20 -11.31
N THR A 17 14.84 4.78 -10.27
CA THR A 17 16.10 4.30 -9.70
C THR A 17 15.94 3.10 -8.76
N GLU A 18 14.72 2.76 -8.36
CA GLU A 18 14.49 1.59 -7.51
C GLU A 18 14.55 0.29 -8.33
N SER A 19 15.11 -0.76 -7.71
CA SER A 19 15.29 -2.06 -8.37
C SER A 19 13.96 -2.69 -8.81
N ALA A 20 12.87 -2.45 -8.07
CA ALA A 20 11.56 -2.98 -8.39
C ALA A 20 10.72 -2.06 -9.27
N HIS A 21 11.31 -0.97 -9.82
CA HIS A 21 10.57 0.01 -10.60
C HIS A 21 9.80 -0.60 -11.76
N GLN A 22 10.45 -1.40 -12.59
CA GLN A 22 9.83 -1.96 -13.78
C GLN A 22 8.64 -2.86 -13.46
N VAL A 23 8.80 -3.75 -12.50
CA VAL A 23 7.72 -4.68 -12.12
C VAL A 23 6.56 -3.95 -11.43
N SER A 24 6.87 -2.97 -10.59
CA SER A 24 5.86 -2.17 -9.90
C SER A 24 5.07 -1.31 -10.90
N LYS A 25 5.77 -0.68 -11.85
CA LYS A 25 5.13 0.12 -12.90
C LYS A 25 4.22 -0.73 -13.77
N ALA A 26 4.68 -1.90 -14.20
CA ALA A 26 3.88 -2.84 -15.00
C ALA A 26 2.64 -3.29 -14.23
N PHE A 27 2.78 -3.57 -12.94
CA PHE A 27 1.66 -3.94 -12.10
C PHE A 27 0.63 -2.80 -12.02
N MET A 28 1.06 -1.58 -11.75
CA MET A 28 0.14 -0.43 -11.65
C MET A 28 -0.55 -0.15 -12.99
N MET A 29 0.14 -0.30 -14.10
CA MET A 29 -0.47 -0.17 -15.43
C MET A 29 -1.55 -1.22 -15.66
N SER A 30 -1.29 -2.46 -15.28
CA SER A 30 -2.25 -3.55 -15.38
C SER A 30 -3.50 -3.30 -14.53
N VAL A 31 -3.31 -2.83 -13.29
CA VAL A 31 -4.41 -2.47 -12.39
C VAL A 31 -5.28 -1.38 -13.02
N ARG A 32 -4.66 -0.39 -13.63
CA ARG A 32 -5.37 0.71 -14.30
C ARG A 32 -6.13 0.22 -15.53
N GLU A 33 -5.47 -0.52 -16.40
CA GLU A 33 -6.06 -1.01 -17.66
C GLU A 33 -7.26 -1.92 -17.41
N GLN A 34 -7.18 -2.76 -16.37
CA GLN A 34 -8.25 -3.69 -16.03
C GLN A 34 -9.27 -3.10 -15.06
N SER A 35 -9.10 -1.85 -14.66
CA SER A 35 -9.96 -1.16 -13.70
C SER A 35 -10.12 -1.95 -12.40
N VAL A 36 -9.04 -2.56 -11.92
CA VAL A 36 -9.06 -3.33 -10.68
C VAL A 36 -9.33 -2.40 -9.50
N PRO A 37 -10.34 -2.66 -8.66
CA PRO A 37 -10.57 -1.81 -7.49
C PRO A 37 -9.41 -1.88 -6.51
N ILE A 38 -9.00 -0.70 -6.01
CA ILE A 38 -7.95 -0.56 -5.01
C ILE A 38 -8.58 -0.08 -3.71
N ILE A 39 -8.39 -0.82 -2.63
CA ILE A 39 -8.86 -0.42 -1.30
C ILE A 39 -7.64 -0.28 -0.39
N VAL A 40 -7.35 0.92 0.06
CA VAL A 40 -6.16 1.22 0.86
C VAL A 40 -6.50 2.15 2.02
N PRO A 41 -5.73 2.11 3.12
CA PRO A 41 -5.94 3.05 4.21
C PRO A 41 -5.48 4.46 3.80
N PHE A 42 -6.09 5.49 4.38
CA PHE A 42 -5.62 6.87 4.21
C PHE A 42 -4.15 7.03 4.58
N LEU A 43 -3.62 6.19 5.45
CA LEU A 43 -2.21 6.14 5.81
C LEU A 43 -1.29 6.09 4.59
N VAL A 44 -1.73 5.52 3.49
CA VAL A 44 -0.91 5.42 2.26
C VAL A 44 -0.45 6.80 1.78
N LEU A 45 -1.25 7.83 1.99
CA LEU A 45 -0.95 9.18 1.48
C LEU A 45 0.27 9.81 2.17
N PRO A 46 0.33 9.92 3.51
CA PRO A 46 1.53 10.44 4.16
C PRO A 46 2.75 9.54 4.00
N GLU A 47 2.57 8.23 3.89
CA GLU A 47 3.70 7.32 3.65
C GLU A 47 4.33 7.55 2.28
N ILE A 48 3.52 7.68 1.24
CA ILE A 48 4.02 7.99 -0.11
C ILE A 48 4.67 9.37 -0.14
N SER A 49 4.02 10.36 0.44
CA SER A 49 4.55 11.73 0.49
C SER A 49 5.93 11.77 1.14
N ALA A 50 6.07 11.13 2.30
CA ALA A 50 7.33 11.08 3.02
C ALA A 50 8.43 10.35 2.23
N ALA A 51 8.11 9.21 1.65
CA ALA A 51 9.09 8.41 0.93
C ALA A 51 9.60 9.12 -0.33
N ILE A 52 8.72 9.75 -1.10
CA ILE A 52 9.11 10.49 -2.31
C ILE A 52 9.90 11.74 -1.93
N ALA A 53 9.49 12.49 -0.92
CA ALA A 53 10.20 13.67 -0.46
C ALA A 53 11.63 13.33 -0.03
N ARG A 54 11.81 12.25 0.73
CA ARG A 54 13.14 11.80 1.16
C ARG A 54 13.99 11.34 -0.01
N GLY A 55 13.40 10.53 -0.89
CA GLY A 55 14.13 9.94 -2.02
C GLY A 55 14.54 10.95 -3.08
N GLN A 56 13.73 11.96 -3.33
CA GLN A 56 13.98 12.98 -4.36
C GLN A 56 14.56 14.28 -3.78
N GLY A 57 14.53 14.45 -2.47
CA GLY A 57 14.95 15.71 -1.84
C GLY A 57 14.02 16.87 -2.15
N LYS A 58 12.77 16.60 -2.52
CA LYS A 58 11.78 17.61 -2.95
C LYS A 58 10.44 17.38 -2.27
N PRO A 59 10.17 18.11 -1.16
CA PRO A 59 8.91 17.96 -0.44
C PRO A 59 7.67 18.19 -1.32
N GLU A 60 7.72 19.18 -2.21
CA GLU A 60 6.61 19.52 -3.09
C GLU A 60 6.24 18.38 -4.05
N LEU A 61 7.20 17.56 -4.46
CA LEU A 61 6.95 16.42 -5.33
C LEU A 61 6.18 15.32 -4.57
N GLY A 62 6.57 15.05 -3.33
CA GLY A 62 5.86 14.09 -2.48
C GLY A 62 4.43 14.52 -2.20
N ILE A 63 4.22 15.80 -1.90
CA ILE A 63 2.89 16.36 -1.65
C ILE A 63 2.02 16.22 -2.91
N ALA A 64 2.54 16.63 -4.07
CA ALA A 64 1.80 16.59 -5.32
C ALA A 64 1.39 15.14 -5.68
N PHE A 65 2.31 14.20 -5.53
CA PHE A 65 2.05 12.81 -5.86
C PHE A 65 0.95 12.22 -4.96
N ALA A 66 0.98 12.49 -3.66
CA ALA A 66 -0.04 12.01 -2.74
C ALA A 66 -1.44 12.55 -3.11
N HIS A 67 -1.54 13.83 -3.48
CA HIS A 67 -2.81 14.41 -3.91
C HIS A 67 -3.29 13.82 -5.25
N GLU A 68 -2.38 13.55 -6.18
CA GLU A 68 -2.76 12.89 -7.44
C GLU A 68 -3.28 11.47 -7.23
N LEU A 69 -2.72 10.74 -6.26
CA LEU A 69 -3.21 9.40 -5.93
C LEU A 69 -4.68 9.40 -5.53
N LYS A 70 -5.13 10.43 -4.81
CA LYS A 70 -6.54 10.57 -4.39
C LYS A 70 -7.50 10.67 -5.57
N LYS A 71 -7.02 11.06 -6.73
CA LYS A 71 -7.85 11.27 -7.93
C LYS A 71 -7.99 10.02 -8.80
N ILE A 72 -7.31 8.93 -8.47
CA ILE A 72 -7.41 7.68 -9.22
C ILE A 72 -8.85 7.15 -9.10
N PRO A 73 -9.56 6.92 -10.24
CA PRO A 73 -10.99 6.63 -10.17
C PRO A 73 -11.35 5.30 -9.53
N ASN A 74 -10.43 4.34 -9.52
CA ASN A 74 -10.67 3.01 -8.95
C ASN A 74 -10.09 2.83 -7.54
N ILE A 75 -9.73 3.93 -6.85
CA ILE A 75 -9.20 3.87 -5.49
C ILE A 75 -10.27 4.24 -4.46
N THR A 76 -10.32 3.47 -3.37
CA THR A 76 -11.13 3.76 -2.19
C THR A 76 -10.19 3.89 -0.99
N LEU A 77 -10.26 5.02 -0.30
CA LEU A 77 -9.44 5.32 0.87
C LEU A 77 -10.25 5.06 2.13
N ILE A 78 -9.68 4.27 3.04
CA ILE A 78 -10.35 3.80 4.26
C ILE A 78 -9.80 4.53 5.48
N ASP A 79 -10.71 5.08 6.28
CA ASP A 79 -10.36 5.73 7.54
C ASP A 79 -9.87 4.70 8.57
N LEU A 80 -8.86 5.08 9.34
CA LEU A 80 -8.42 4.30 10.48
C LEU A 80 -9.34 4.64 11.66
N ASP A 81 -10.51 4.02 11.69
CA ASP A 81 -11.46 4.15 12.79
C ASP A 81 -11.12 3.19 13.94
N GLU A 82 -11.88 3.26 15.02
CA GLU A 82 -11.65 2.42 16.18
C GLU A 82 -11.70 0.93 15.85
N SER A 83 -12.66 0.52 15.04
CA SER A 83 -12.83 -0.88 14.64
C SER A 83 -11.64 -1.40 13.84
N LEU A 84 -11.16 -0.62 12.88
CA LEU A 84 -10.00 -1.00 12.07
C LEU A 84 -8.72 -0.99 12.92
N ALA A 85 -8.57 -0.02 13.81
CA ALA A 85 -7.44 0.05 14.72
C ALA A 85 -7.39 -1.17 15.64
N SER A 86 -8.54 -1.64 16.14
CA SER A 86 -8.61 -2.84 16.98
C SER A 86 -8.15 -4.08 16.23
N LEU A 87 -8.56 -4.24 14.98
CA LEU A 87 -8.07 -5.34 14.13
C LEU A 87 -6.56 -5.23 13.89
N ALA A 88 -6.07 -4.03 13.59
CA ALA A 88 -4.64 -3.80 13.36
C ALA A 88 -3.79 -4.09 14.61
N ILE A 89 -4.31 -3.79 15.82
CA ILE A 89 -3.63 -4.12 17.07
C ILE A 89 -3.35 -5.62 17.15
N GLU A 90 -4.35 -6.44 16.88
CA GLU A 90 -4.20 -7.88 16.95
C GLU A 90 -3.23 -8.41 15.88
N VAL A 91 -3.36 -7.95 14.65
CA VAL A 91 -2.48 -8.36 13.56
C VAL A 91 -1.02 -7.98 13.84
N ALA A 92 -0.80 -6.77 14.33
CA ALA A 92 0.54 -6.30 14.66
C ALA A 92 1.20 -7.19 15.72
N ALA A 93 0.49 -7.47 16.80
CA ALA A 93 1.03 -8.25 17.91
C ALA A 93 1.24 -9.72 17.54
N LYS A 94 0.26 -10.34 16.89
CA LYS A 94 0.32 -11.77 16.54
C LYS A 94 1.34 -12.09 15.47
N HIS A 95 1.59 -11.17 14.55
CA HIS A 95 2.46 -11.41 13.39
C HIS A 95 3.72 -10.55 13.39
N ARG A 96 3.98 -9.85 14.49
CA ARG A 96 5.19 -9.04 14.69
C ARG A 96 5.43 -8.03 13.57
N LEU A 97 4.37 -7.35 13.16
CA LEU A 97 4.43 -6.31 12.14
C LEU A 97 4.58 -4.94 12.79
N ARG A 98 5.19 -4.01 12.05
CA ARG A 98 5.11 -2.60 12.42
C ARG A 98 3.66 -2.14 12.34
N GLY A 99 3.30 -1.12 13.13
CA GLY A 99 1.92 -0.63 13.20
C GLY A 99 1.35 -0.25 11.85
N SER A 100 2.12 0.48 11.03
CA SER A 100 1.68 0.87 9.69
C SER A 100 1.41 -0.35 8.78
N ASP A 101 2.29 -1.35 8.81
CA ASP A 101 2.11 -2.56 8.01
C ASP A 101 0.88 -3.35 8.46
N ALA A 102 0.60 -3.35 9.76
CA ALA A 102 -0.58 -4.00 10.31
C ALA A 102 -1.88 -3.32 9.86
N VAL A 103 -1.86 -2.01 9.61
CA VAL A 103 -3.03 -1.29 9.09
C VAL A 103 -3.36 -1.76 7.68
N TYR A 104 -2.38 -1.92 6.80
CA TYR A 104 -2.62 -2.49 5.47
C TYR A 104 -3.18 -3.91 5.55
N ALA A 105 -2.60 -4.74 6.41
CA ALA A 105 -3.08 -6.12 6.60
C ALA A 105 -4.52 -6.13 7.12
N ALA A 106 -4.86 -5.25 8.05
CA ALA A 106 -6.21 -5.13 8.59
C ALA A 106 -7.23 -4.72 7.52
N VAL A 107 -6.86 -3.79 6.63
CA VAL A 107 -7.70 -3.40 5.50
C VAL A 107 -7.94 -4.61 4.58
N SER A 108 -6.87 -5.33 4.24
CA SER A 108 -6.96 -6.51 3.40
C SER A 108 -7.86 -7.59 4.01
N LEU A 109 -7.74 -7.85 5.30
CA LEU A 109 -8.58 -8.82 6.00
C LEU A 109 -10.05 -8.40 6.01
N ARG A 110 -10.32 -7.13 6.32
CA ARG A 110 -11.69 -6.61 6.40
C ARG A 110 -12.41 -6.68 5.06
N PHE A 111 -11.74 -6.32 3.98
CA PHE A 111 -12.36 -6.19 2.66
C PHE A 111 -12.11 -7.39 1.75
N GLY A 112 -11.40 -8.40 2.22
CA GLY A 112 -11.14 -9.60 1.43
C GLY A 112 -10.29 -9.34 0.20
N THR A 113 -9.32 -8.43 0.30
CA THR A 113 -8.45 -8.07 -0.82
C THR A 113 -7.15 -8.88 -0.79
N GLN A 114 -6.45 -8.90 -1.92
CA GLN A 114 -5.08 -9.36 -1.99
C GLN A 114 -4.14 -8.19 -1.66
N LEU A 115 -3.24 -8.38 -0.70
CA LEU A 115 -2.23 -7.38 -0.36
C LEU A 115 -1.05 -7.50 -1.31
N VAL A 116 -0.67 -6.39 -1.93
CA VAL A 116 0.49 -6.32 -2.84
C VAL A 116 1.52 -5.40 -2.20
N THR A 117 2.72 -5.90 -1.97
CA THR A 117 3.77 -5.19 -1.23
C THR A 117 5.16 -5.60 -1.70
N LEU A 118 6.13 -4.72 -1.47
CA LEU A 118 7.55 -5.02 -1.63
C LEU A 118 8.22 -5.26 -0.28
N ASP A 119 7.49 -5.07 0.82
CA ASP A 119 8.05 -5.25 2.17
C ASP A 119 8.27 -6.72 2.48
N ARG A 120 9.54 -7.05 2.78
CA ARG A 120 9.93 -8.44 3.02
C ARG A 120 9.25 -9.05 4.24
N GLU A 121 9.07 -8.28 5.31
CA GLU A 121 8.41 -8.80 6.51
C GLU A 121 6.96 -9.15 6.26
N GLN A 122 6.24 -8.30 5.52
CA GLN A 122 4.86 -8.60 5.14
C GLN A 122 4.79 -9.84 4.27
N LEU A 123 5.67 -9.96 3.27
CA LEU A 123 5.71 -11.12 2.37
C LEU A 123 6.02 -12.42 3.12
N GLU A 124 6.83 -12.38 4.15
CA GLU A 124 7.22 -13.56 4.93
C GLU A 124 6.20 -13.91 6.01
N ARG A 125 5.58 -12.91 6.66
CA ARG A 125 4.78 -13.12 7.88
C ARG A 125 3.29 -13.24 7.63
N LEU A 126 2.76 -12.76 6.51
CA LEU A 126 1.33 -12.72 6.25
C LEU A 126 0.73 -13.85 5.39
N PRO A 127 1.48 -14.68 4.65
CA PRO A 127 0.85 -15.67 3.73
C PRO A 127 -0.12 -16.65 4.39
N LYS A 128 0.04 -16.93 5.69
CA LYS A 128 -0.87 -17.81 6.42
C LYS A 128 -2.13 -17.10 6.92
N VAL A 129 -2.16 -15.78 6.80
CA VAL A 129 -3.24 -14.94 7.37
C VAL A 129 -4.14 -14.43 6.27
N LEU A 130 -3.54 -13.98 5.15
CA LEU A 130 -4.25 -13.38 4.03
C LEU A 130 -3.44 -13.57 2.73
N PRO A 131 -4.08 -13.42 1.56
CA PRO A 131 -3.34 -13.45 0.30
C PRO A 131 -2.40 -12.24 0.21
N VAL A 132 -1.10 -12.50 0.08
CA VAL A 132 -0.09 -11.46 -0.06
C VAL A 132 0.89 -11.85 -1.15
N ARG A 133 1.32 -10.88 -1.97
CA ARG A 133 2.31 -11.11 -3.01
C ARG A 133 3.09 -9.84 -3.35
N ALA A 134 4.19 -10.03 -4.04
CA ALA A 134 4.91 -8.92 -4.70
C ALA A 134 4.18 -8.53 -5.99
N PRO A 135 4.42 -7.33 -6.49
CA PRO A 135 3.85 -6.86 -7.75
C PRO A 135 4.35 -7.63 -8.98
#